data_eabb8c62f2de4dc6ebc683ed06d1cf01
#
_entry.id   eabb8c62f2de4dc6ebc683ed06d1cf01
#
_cell.length_a   1.000
_cell.length_b   1.000
_cell.length_c   1.000
_cell.angle_alpha   90.00
_cell.angle_beta   90.00
_cell.angle_gamma   90.00
#
_symmetry.space_group_name_H-M   'P 1'
#
loop_
_entity.id
_entity.type
_entity.pdbx_description
1 polymer ?
#
loop_
_entity_poly.entity_id
_entity_poly.type
_entity_poly.pdbx_seq_one_letter_code
_entity_poly.pdbx_strand_id
1 'polypeptide(L)'
;AGLVGSASYENMSGGGGGKAIGFLIENADSNHGTLMVNSTPIVIRSLTGVFPHNFRDLTLVSGTIGDYAAMVVGKDSPINSMDDLLAAYDADPGATAIGGGSVPGGMDHLVAAMVMEAAGKDALGVKYIPYDAGGKAMAALLSGEIAALSTGFSEAVDLANAGEVKIIGVTSEERVDAAPDAMTMMEQGIDTTFVNWRGFFAAPGLPDDQLVMYQDAIAKMYDTPEWEEVRARNGWVNIHNSGDDFKTFLEGQEKVIGDLMKKLGFL
;
A
#
# COMPACT_ATOMS: atom_id res chain seq x y z
N ALA A 1 -4.81 10.93 -21.87
CA ALA A 1 -5.62 10.10 -22.77
C ALA A 1 -6.99 10.72 -23.13
N GLY A 2 -7.44 11.78 -22.42
CA GLY A 2 -8.71 12.46 -22.76
C GLY A 2 -9.97 11.65 -22.45
N LEU A 3 -9.88 10.65 -21.56
CA LEU A 3 -11.02 9.78 -21.20
C LEU A 3 -12.04 10.48 -20.28
N VAL A 4 -11.63 11.55 -19.61
CA VAL A 4 -12.48 12.39 -18.77
C VAL A 4 -12.24 13.86 -19.11
N GLY A 5 -13.29 14.69 -18.98
CA GLY A 5 -13.20 16.11 -19.35
C GLY A 5 -12.34 16.92 -18.39
N SER A 6 -12.53 16.71 -17.08
CA SER A 6 -11.73 17.32 -16.00
C SER A 6 -11.82 16.49 -14.74
N ALA A 7 -10.77 16.54 -13.94
CA ALA A 7 -10.74 15.96 -12.59
C ALA A 7 -9.98 16.89 -11.65
N SER A 8 -10.43 16.98 -10.40
CA SER A 8 -9.69 17.59 -9.30
C SER A 8 -9.29 16.50 -8.30
N TYR A 9 -8.18 16.70 -7.64
CA TYR A 9 -7.63 15.74 -6.68
C TYR A 9 -7.53 16.37 -5.31
N GLU A 10 -7.99 15.65 -4.30
CA GLU A 10 -7.88 16.06 -2.90
C GLU A 10 -7.36 14.90 -2.05
N ASN A 11 -6.42 15.19 -1.17
CA ASN A 11 -5.96 14.25 -0.16
C ASN A 11 -6.76 14.45 1.14
N MET A 12 -7.47 13.41 1.56
CA MET A 12 -8.27 13.42 2.77
C MET A 12 -7.68 12.46 3.81
N SER A 13 -6.55 12.85 4.40
CA SER A 13 -5.84 12.06 5.39
C SER A 13 -6.59 12.05 6.74
N GLY A 14 -6.52 10.96 7.45
CA GLY A 14 -7.04 10.82 8.80
C GLY A 14 -7.72 9.48 9.06
N GLY A 15 -7.53 8.99 10.27
CA GLY A 15 -8.14 7.76 10.75
C GLY A 15 -7.81 6.53 9.88
N GLY A 16 -6.65 6.44 9.18
CA GLY A 16 -6.29 5.37 8.25
C GLY A 16 -7.30 5.23 7.09
N GLY A 17 -7.74 6.34 6.50
CA GLY A 17 -8.74 6.39 5.43
C GLY A 17 -10.19 6.52 5.91
N GLY A 18 -10.47 6.37 7.21
CA GLY A 18 -11.84 6.45 7.75
C GLY A 18 -12.51 7.80 7.48
N LYS A 19 -11.75 8.91 7.49
CA LYS A 19 -12.28 10.24 7.17
C LYS A 19 -12.84 10.32 5.74
N ALA A 20 -12.13 9.79 4.75
CA ALA A 20 -12.58 9.79 3.37
C ALA A 20 -13.80 8.86 3.16
N ILE A 21 -13.83 7.71 3.82
CA ILE A 21 -14.97 6.80 3.79
C ILE A 21 -16.21 7.48 4.38
N GLY A 22 -16.08 8.07 5.58
CA GLY A 22 -17.18 8.80 6.22
C GLY A 22 -17.69 9.95 5.36
N PHE A 23 -16.80 10.73 4.75
CA PHE A 23 -17.16 11.82 3.84
C PHE A 23 -18.05 11.35 2.67
N LEU A 24 -17.71 10.23 2.02
CA LEU A 24 -18.49 9.68 0.93
C LEU A 24 -19.89 9.21 1.40
N ILE A 25 -19.97 8.57 2.56
CA ILE A 25 -21.21 8.00 3.08
C ILE A 25 -22.14 9.11 3.59
N GLU A 26 -21.61 10.04 4.39
CA GLU A 26 -22.40 11.13 4.99
C GLU A 26 -22.97 12.12 3.95
N ASN A 27 -22.36 12.23 2.80
CA ASN A 27 -22.73 13.13 1.74
C ASN A 27 -23.09 12.39 0.43
N ALA A 28 -23.64 11.19 0.51
CA ALA A 28 -23.81 10.28 -0.61
C ALA A 28 -24.49 10.95 -1.82
N ASP A 29 -25.63 11.57 -1.63
CA ASP A 29 -26.43 12.20 -2.72
C ASP A 29 -25.69 13.31 -3.47
N SER A 30 -24.73 13.98 -2.83
CA SER A 30 -23.94 15.06 -3.43
C SER A 30 -22.59 14.60 -3.99
N ASN A 31 -22.19 13.35 -3.73
CA ASN A 31 -20.86 12.82 -4.04
C ASN A 31 -20.84 11.81 -5.20
N HIS A 32 -21.89 11.70 -6.01
CA HIS A 32 -21.89 10.79 -7.16
C HIS A 32 -20.83 11.13 -8.22
N GLY A 33 -20.34 12.37 -8.25
CA GLY A 33 -19.19 12.79 -9.08
C GLY A 33 -17.83 12.54 -8.46
N THR A 34 -17.74 11.95 -7.25
CA THR A 34 -16.50 11.74 -6.51
C THR A 34 -16.14 10.27 -6.45
N LEU A 35 -14.92 9.94 -6.86
CA LEU A 35 -14.32 8.63 -6.66
C LEU A 35 -13.24 8.70 -5.58
N MET A 36 -13.31 7.80 -4.62
CA MET A 36 -12.26 7.59 -3.62
C MET A 36 -11.32 6.50 -4.08
N VAL A 37 -10.02 6.74 -4.04
CA VAL A 37 -9.01 5.68 -4.12
C VAL A 37 -8.75 5.16 -2.71
N ASN A 38 -8.82 3.84 -2.54
CA ASN A 38 -8.46 3.18 -1.30
C ASN A 38 -7.72 1.85 -1.59
N SER A 39 -7.25 1.20 -0.54
CA SER A 39 -6.41 0.00 -0.65
C SER A 39 -6.58 -0.91 0.57
N THR A 40 -5.64 -1.79 0.85
CA THR A 40 -5.61 -2.69 2.02
C THR A 40 -6.07 -2.05 3.35
N PRO A 41 -5.81 -0.77 3.67
CA PRO A 41 -6.34 -0.16 4.89
C PRO A 41 -7.87 -0.24 5.07
N ILE A 42 -8.67 -0.22 4.02
CA ILE A 42 -10.14 -0.35 4.17
C ILE A 42 -10.52 -1.74 4.70
N VAL A 43 -9.75 -2.78 4.30
CA VAL A 43 -9.93 -4.17 4.77
C VAL A 43 -9.43 -4.32 6.22
N ILE A 44 -8.25 -3.80 6.55
CA ILE A 44 -7.68 -3.83 7.91
C ILE A 44 -8.66 -3.18 8.91
N ARG A 45 -9.27 -2.07 8.53
CA ARG A 45 -10.25 -1.38 9.38
C ARG A 45 -11.51 -2.18 9.62
N SER A 46 -12.01 -2.83 8.59
CA SER A 46 -13.13 -3.77 8.71
C SER A 46 -12.83 -4.87 9.73
N LEU A 47 -11.62 -5.45 9.65
CA LEU A 47 -11.20 -6.54 10.53
C LEU A 47 -10.98 -6.10 11.98
N THR A 48 -10.43 -4.93 12.21
CA THR A 48 -10.15 -4.41 13.58
C THR A 48 -11.37 -3.82 14.26
N GLY A 49 -12.44 -3.54 13.52
CA GLY A 49 -13.67 -2.94 14.06
C GLY A 49 -13.51 -1.52 14.63
N VAL A 50 -12.38 -0.85 14.36
CA VAL A 50 -12.11 0.51 14.86
C VAL A 50 -12.89 1.60 14.11
N PHE A 51 -13.61 1.24 13.05
CA PHE A 51 -14.43 2.15 12.26
C PHE A 51 -15.74 1.44 11.87
N PRO A 52 -16.91 2.12 11.96
CA PRO A 52 -18.21 1.48 11.79
C PRO A 52 -18.51 1.07 10.35
N HIS A 53 -17.82 1.64 9.37
CA HIS A 53 -18.05 1.37 7.96
C HIS A 53 -16.92 0.53 7.35
N ASN A 54 -17.26 -0.21 6.30
CA ASN A 54 -16.34 -1.04 5.53
C ASN A 54 -16.62 -0.89 4.02
N PHE A 55 -15.91 -1.63 3.18
CA PHE A 55 -16.07 -1.52 1.74
C PHE A 55 -17.47 -1.91 1.23
N ARG A 56 -18.27 -2.66 2.00
CA ARG A 56 -19.64 -3.05 1.64
C ARG A 56 -20.65 -1.91 1.77
N ASP A 57 -20.29 -0.85 2.51
CA ASP A 57 -21.09 0.36 2.65
C ASP A 57 -20.89 1.34 1.48
N LEU A 58 -20.03 1.02 0.54
CA LEU A 58 -19.68 1.85 -0.62
C LEU A 58 -20.09 1.19 -1.93
N THR A 59 -20.20 1.97 -3.00
CA THR A 59 -20.31 1.44 -4.36
C THR A 59 -18.91 1.04 -4.84
N LEU A 60 -18.75 -0.24 -5.18
CA LEU A 60 -17.49 -0.81 -5.66
C LEU A 60 -17.35 -0.53 -7.16
N VAL A 61 -16.35 0.26 -7.55
CA VAL A 61 -16.16 0.64 -8.95
C VAL A 61 -15.21 -0.33 -9.65
N SER A 62 -13.93 -0.34 -9.26
CA SER A 62 -12.93 -1.24 -9.85
C SER A 62 -11.66 -1.32 -9.01
N GLY A 63 -11.09 -2.51 -8.87
CA GLY A 63 -9.67 -2.67 -8.56
C GLY A 63 -8.82 -2.25 -9.76
N THR A 64 -7.68 -1.63 -9.52
CA THR A 64 -6.93 -0.98 -10.59
C THR A 64 -5.48 -1.43 -10.65
N ILE A 65 -4.74 -1.28 -9.59
CA ILE A 65 -3.31 -1.62 -9.54
C ILE A 65 -2.95 -2.42 -8.30
N GLY A 66 -1.82 -3.13 -8.39
CA GLY A 66 -1.04 -3.60 -7.26
C GLY A 66 0.29 -2.85 -7.18
N ASP A 67 0.68 -2.47 -5.98
CA ASP A 67 1.96 -1.84 -5.66
C ASP A 67 2.68 -2.75 -4.66
N TYR A 68 3.89 -3.17 -4.98
CA TYR A 68 4.69 -3.96 -4.07
C TYR A 68 5.12 -3.12 -2.86
N ALA A 69 5.45 -3.78 -1.76
CA ALA A 69 6.08 -3.10 -0.64
C ALA A 69 7.61 -3.19 -0.73
N ALA A 70 8.27 -2.23 -0.11
CA ALA A 70 9.73 -2.16 -0.05
C ALA A 70 10.22 -1.86 1.36
N MET A 71 11.38 -2.46 1.69
CA MET A 71 12.22 -2.02 2.81
C MET A 71 13.29 -1.07 2.28
N VAL A 72 13.36 0.11 2.88
CA VAL A 72 14.16 1.25 2.39
C VAL A 72 15.04 1.77 3.51
N VAL A 73 16.26 2.15 3.18
CA VAL A 73 17.20 2.81 4.12
C VAL A 73 17.77 4.08 3.48
N GLY A 74 18.25 5.01 4.31
CA GLY A 74 18.91 6.22 3.82
C GLY A 74 20.19 5.89 3.04
N LYS A 75 20.57 6.76 2.09
CA LYS A 75 21.76 6.57 1.23
C LYS A 75 23.06 6.33 2.02
N ASP A 76 23.21 7.02 3.14
CA ASP A 76 24.43 6.97 3.98
C ASP A 76 24.34 5.88 5.08
N SER A 77 23.24 5.10 5.12
CA SER A 77 23.07 4.00 6.05
C SER A 77 24.15 2.93 5.82
N PRO A 78 24.74 2.34 6.87
CA PRO A 78 25.63 1.18 6.75
C PRO A 78 24.90 -0.09 6.29
N ILE A 79 23.57 -0.11 6.35
CA ILE A 79 22.72 -1.22 5.91
C ILE A 79 22.59 -1.17 4.39
N ASN A 80 22.88 -2.28 3.70
CA ASN A 80 22.84 -2.38 2.24
C ASN A 80 21.99 -3.56 1.74
N SER A 81 21.55 -4.43 2.63
CA SER A 81 20.77 -5.64 2.33
C SER A 81 19.79 -5.94 3.46
N MET A 82 18.90 -6.88 3.26
CA MET A 82 18.06 -7.40 4.35
C MET A 82 18.92 -8.12 5.40
N ASP A 83 19.97 -8.83 5.02
CA ASP A 83 20.90 -9.46 5.98
C ASP A 83 21.55 -8.44 6.92
N ASP A 84 21.97 -7.27 6.39
CA ASP A 84 22.52 -6.19 7.23
C ASP A 84 21.47 -5.65 8.20
N LEU A 85 20.21 -5.47 7.74
CA LEU A 85 19.10 -5.02 8.59
C LEU A 85 18.83 -6.03 9.70
N LEU A 86 18.77 -7.31 9.37
CA LEU A 86 18.54 -8.39 10.32
C LEU A 86 19.68 -8.51 11.35
N ALA A 87 20.94 -8.36 10.92
CA ALA A 87 22.08 -8.33 11.81
C ALA A 87 22.07 -7.11 12.75
N ALA A 88 21.69 -5.94 12.25
CA ALA A 88 21.51 -4.75 13.08
C ALA A 88 20.38 -4.93 14.11
N TYR A 89 19.27 -5.54 13.67
CA TYR A 89 18.14 -5.86 14.54
C TYR A 89 18.53 -6.85 15.65
N ASP A 90 19.28 -7.90 15.34
CA ASP A 90 19.76 -8.88 16.33
C ASP A 90 20.71 -8.23 17.35
N ALA A 91 21.51 -7.26 16.93
CA ALA A 91 22.43 -6.55 17.81
C ALA A 91 21.71 -5.58 18.76
N ASP A 92 20.74 -4.80 18.25
CA ASP A 92 19.93 -3.87 19.04
C ASP A 92 18.55 -3.64 18.36
N PRO A 93 17.52 -4.42 18.74
CA PRO A 93 16.16 -4.20 18.22
C PRO A 93 15.61 -2.81 18.54
N GLY A 94 16.03 -2.22 19.65
CA GLY A 94 15.59 -0.91 20.09
C GLY A 94 16.12 0.23 19.22
N ALA A 95 17.33 0.13 18.71
CA ALA A 95 17.96 1.07 17.80
C ALA A 95 17.54 0.84 16.33
N THR A 96 17.10 -0.38 15.98
CA THR A 96 16.69 -0.75 14.62
C THR A 96 15.19 -0.49 14.41
N ALA A 97 14.76 0.76 14.62
CA ALA A 97 13.36 1.13 14.42
C ALA A 97 12.98 1.15 12.94
N ILE A 98 11.84 0.55 12.61
CA ILE A 98 11.25 0.56 11.27
C ILE A 98 10.06 1.52 11.28
N GLY A 99 10.11 2.55 10.45
CA GLY A 99 9.02 3.50 10.30
C GLY A 99 8.06 3.13 9.17
N GLY A 100 6.89 3.75 9.16
CA GLY A 100 5.93 3.67 8.06
C GLY A 100 4.84 4.74 8.15
N GLY A 101 4.17 4.99 7.04
CA GLY A 101 3.13 6.02 6.91
C GLY A 101 1.75 5.59 7.41
N SER A 102 1.62 4.41 8.01
CA SER A 102 0.36 3.88 8.52
C SER A 102 0.34 3.78 10.04
N VAL A 103 -0.88 3.79 10.61
CA VAL A 103 -1.10 3.60 12.06
C VAL A 103 -0.56 2.23 12.52
N PRO A 104 -0.28 2.02 13.82
CA PRO A 104 0.07 0.71 14.34
C PRO A 104 -0.98 -0.34 13.96
N GLY A 105 -0.52 -1.53 13.49
CA GLY A 105 -1.40 -2.55 12.91
C GLY A 105 -1.90 -2.23 11.50
N GLY A 106 -1.53 -1.08 10.95
CA GLY A 106 -1.80 -0.73 9.56
C GLY A 106 -0.87 -1.42 8.57
N MET A 107 -1.02 -1.12 7.27
CA MET A 107 -0.38 -1.85 6.18
C MET A 107 1.15 -1.89 6.30
N ASP A 108 1.82 -0.75 6.52
CA ASP A 108 3.29 -0.72 6.57
C ASP A 108 3.84 -1.47 7.78
N HIS A 109 3.12 -1.41 8.93
CA HIS A 109 3.47 -2.20 10.11
C HIS A 109 3.27 -3.70 9.85
N LEU A 110 2.15 -4.07 9.22
CA LEU A 110 1.84 -5.47 8.88
C LEU A 110 2.92 -6.06 7.95
N VAL A 111 3.34 -5.30 6.93
CA VAL A 111 4.40 -5.72 6.01
C VAL A 111 5.74 -5.85 6.73
N ALA A 112 6.12 -4.87 7.56
CA ALA A 112 7.35 -4.95 8.35
C ALA A 112 7.35 -6.20 9.24
N ALA A 113 6.26 -6.45 9.96
CA ALA A 113 6.11 -7.62 10.83
C ALA A 113 6.15 -8.94 10.03
N MET A 114 5.49 -8.99 8.87
CA MET A 114 5.47 -10.15 7.97
C MET A 114 6.88 -10.49 7.44
N VAL A 115 7.62 -9.47 6.99
CA VAL A 115 8.99 -9.64 6.49
C VAL A 115 9.91 -10.14 7.59
N MET A 116 9.82 -9.54 8.79
CA MET A 116 10.64 -9.95 9.93
C MET A 116 10.29 -11.37 10.41
N GLU A 117 9.02 -11.75 10.42
CA GLU A 117 8.56 -13.10 10.75
C GLU A 117 9.06 -14.13 9.73
N ALA A 118 8.97 -13.83 8.44
CA ALA A 118 9.48 -14.69 7.38
C ALA A 118 11.02 -14.84 7.45
N ALA A 119 11.72 -13.84 8.00
CA ALA A 119 13.15 -13.90 8.30
C ALA A 119 13.47 -14.60 9.64
N GLY A 120 12.48 -15.21 10.30
CA GLY A 120 12.66 -15.94 11.57
C GLY A 120 12.79 -15.06 12.80
N LYS A 121 12.38 -13.79 12.74
CA LYS A 121 12.37 -12.87 13.89
C LYS A 121 11.00 -12.82 14.55
N ASP A 122 10.94 -12.31 15.78
CA ASP A 122 9.66 -12.04 16.45
C ASP A 122 8.96 -10.84 15.80
N ALA A 123 7.84 -11.10 15.15
CA ALA A 123 7.03 -10.10 14.46
C ALA A 123 6.51 -9.00 15.41
N LEU A 124 6.17 -9.36 16.66
CA LEU A 124 5.68 -8.43 17.68
C LEU A 124 6.81 -7.63 18.34
N GLY A 125 8.05 -8.09 18.23
CA GLY A 125 9.24 -7.40 18.72
C GLY A 125 9.70 -6.24 17.85
N VAL A 126 9.10 -6.04 16.67
CA VAL A 126 9.44 -4.97 15.75
C VAL A 126 9.08 -3.61 16.35
N LYS A 127 10.09 -2.77 16.58
CA LYS A 127 9.87 -1.38 16.99
C LYS A 127 9.38 -0.57 15.80
N TYR A 128 8.07 -0.52 15.61
CA TYR A 128 7.44 0.25 14.55
C TYR A 128 7.15 1.69 14.99
N ILE A 129 7.56 2.67 14.17
CA ILE A 129 7.30 4.11 14.38
C ILE A 129 6.27 4.57 13.35
N PRO A 130 5.03 4.87 13.77
CA PRO A 130 3.98 5.34 12.86
C PRO A 130 4.13 6.84 12.55
N TYR A 131 3.93 7.19 11.28
CA TYR A 131 3.81 8.56 10.82
C TYR A 131 2.45 8.77 10.13
N ASP A 132 2.02 10.01 10.03
CA ASP A 132 0.70 10.38 9.48
C ASP A 132 0.54 10.18 7.95
N ALA A 133 1.60 9.88 7.25
CA ALA A 133 1.62 9.55 5.81
C ALA A 133 3.02 9.13 5.38
N GLY A 134 3.13 8.47 4.20
CA GLY A 134 4.41 8.01 3.65
C GLY A 134 5.46 9.12 3.49
N GLY A 135 5.06 10.31 3.05
CA GLY A 135 5.98 11.45 2.92
C GLY A 135 6.63 11.90 4.23
N LYS A 136 5.91 11.84 5.37
CA LYS A 136 6.49 12.14 6.69
C LYS A 136 7.43 11.03 7.16
N ALA A 137 7.07 9.78 6.90
CA ALA A 137 7.92 8.62 7.20
C ALA A 137 9.22 8.65 6.36
N MET A 138 9.13 9.02 5.08
CA MET A 138 10.29 9.20 4.22
C MET A 138 11.20 10.34 4.72
N ALA A 139 10.62 11.46 5.15
CA ALA A 139 11.40 12.56 5.74
C ALA A 139 12.14 12.12 7.03
N ALA A 140 11.51 11.30 7.88
CA ALA A 140 12.13 10.74 9.07
C ALA A 140 13.28 9.77 8.70
N LEU A 141 13.14 8.97 7.63
CA LEU A 141 14.23 8.14 7.12
C LEU A 141 15.42 9.00 6.65
N LEU A 142 15.16 10.03 5.83
CA LEU A 142 16.20 10.91 5.29
C LEU A 142 16.93 11.72 6.38
N SER A 143 16.25 12.02 7.50
CA SER A 143 16.87 12.69 8.65
C SER A 143 17.61 11.76 9.60
N GLY A 144 17.50 10.43 9.40
CA GLY A 144 18.12 9.42 10.28
C GLY A 144 17.38 9.17 11.59
N GLU A 145 16.12 9.59 11.71
CA GLU A 145 15.27 9.34 12.89
C GLU A 145 14.89 7.85 13.01
N ILE A 146 14.74 7.17 11.87
CA ILE A 146 14.48 5.73 11.78
C ILE A 146 15.59 5.02 10.99
N ALA A 147 15.85 3.76 11.34
CA ALA A 147 16.88 2.95 10.69
C ALA A 147 16.43 2.44 9.31
N ALA A 148 15.18 2.08 9.19
CA ALA A 148 14.57 1.59 7.95
C ALA A 148 13.11 2.09 7.83
N LEU A 149 12.59 2.06 6.61
CA LEU A 149 11.22 2.43 6.26
C LEU A 149 10.55 1.27 5.55
N SER A 150 9.37 0.85 6.03
CA SER A 150 8.45 -0.01 5.29
C SER A 150 7.44 0.87 4.56
N THR A 151 7.39 0.78 3.23
CA THR A 151 6.52 1.65 2.41
C THR A 151 6.17 0.97 1.08
N GLY A 152 5.31 1.59 0.25
CA GLY A 152 5.10 1.16 -1.13
C GLY A 152 6.36 1.34 -1.98
N PHE A 153 6.65 0.38 -2.86
CA PHE A 153 7.79 0.47 -3.78
C PHE A 153 7.72 1.77 -4.61
N SER A 154 6.52 2.09 -5.13
CA SER A 154 6.30 3.30 -5.93
C SER A 154 6.56 4.61 -5.20
N GLU A 155 6.53 4.62 -3.87
CA GLU A 155 6.84 5.80 -3.04
C GLU A 155 8.36 6.02 -2.86
N ALA A 156 9.16 4.98 -3.11
CA ALA A 156 10.61 5.00 -2.89
C ALA A 156 11.42 5.02 -4.18
N VAL A 157 10.88 4.50 -5.29
CA VAL A 157 11.63 4.21 -6.51
C VAL A 157 12.30 5.44 -7.13
N ASP A 158 11.61 6.58 -7.20
CA ASP A 158 12.17 7.81 -7.76
C ASP A 158 13.35 8.32 -6.91
N LEU A 159 13.26 8.26 -5.58
CA LEU A 159 14.35 8.63 -4.66
C LEU A 159 15.51 7.63 -4.71
N ALA A 160 15.22 6.36 -4.89
CA ALA A 160 16.24 5.33 -5.06
C ALA A 160 17.01 5.51 -6.37
N ASN A 161 16.30 5.77 -7.48
CA ASN A 161 16.91 6.08 -8.77
C ASN A 161 17.73 7.39 -8.75
N ALA A 162 17.36 8.35 -7.90
CA ALA A 162 18.13 9.56 -7.66
C ALA A 162 19.33 9.36 -6.69
N GLY A 163 19.47 8.18 -6.09
CA GLY A 163 20.54 7.85 -5.14
C GLY A 163 20.38 8.48 -3.75
N GLU A 164 19.16 8.91 -3.38
CA GLU A 164 18.88 9.52 -2.08
C GLU A 164 18.51 8.47 -1.01
N VAL A 165 18.02 7.31 -1.44
CA VAL A 165 17.74 6.16 -0.58
C VAL A 165 18.21 4.87 -1.26
N LYS A 166 18.25 3.78 -0.48
CA LYS A 166 18.50 2.41 -0.99
C LYS A 166 17.27 1.55 -0.70
N ILE A 167 16.75 0.88 -1.74
CA ILE A 167 15.76 -0.19 -1.57
C ILE A 167 16.54 -1.46 -1.31
N ILE A 168 16.43 -1.99 -0.09
CA ILE A 168 17.17 -3.18 0.35
C ILE A 168 16.39 -4.49 0.21
N GLY A 169 15.10 -4.40 -0.10
CA GLY A 169 14.27 -5.56 -0.40
C GLY A 169 12.89 -5.15 -0.90
N VAL A 170 12.36 -5.90 -1.88
CA VAL A 170 11.04 -5.70 -2.48
C VAL A 170 10.21 -6.96 -2.28
N THR A 171 8.91 -6.82 -2.02
CA THR A 171 7.99 -7.95 -1.76
C THR A 171 7.41 -8.56 -3.04
N SER A 172 8.00 -8.32 -4.20
CA SER A 172 7.66 -8.96 -5.47
C SER A 172 8.28 -10.35 -5.59
N GLU A 173 7.68 -11.22 -6.41
CA GLU A 173 8.27 -12.53 -6.76
C GLU A 173 9.52 -12.38 -7.60
N GLU A 174 9.50 -11.44 -8.56
CA GLU A 174 10.60 -11.10 -9.46
C GLU A 174 11.01 -9.64 -9.28
N ARG A 175 12.22 -9.28 -9.71
CA ARG A 175 12.69 -7.90 -9.67
C ARG A 175 11.80 -6.98 -10.52
N VAL A 176 11.61 -5.76 -10.04
CA VAL A 176 10.78 -4.75 -10.70
C VAL A 176 11.65 -3.95 -11.68
N ASP A 177 11.25 -3.86 -12.94
CA ASP A 177 12.00 -3.17 -14.00
C ASP A 177 12.31 -1.69 -13.66
N ALA A 178 11.47 -1.03 -12.89
CA ALA A 178 11.67 0.35 -12.46
C ALA A 178 12.89 0.53 -11.50
N ALA A 179 13.37 -0.55 -10.87
CA ALA A 179 14.59 -0.58 -10.06
C ALA A 179 15.25 -1.98 -10.14
N PRO A 180 15.88 -2.34 -11.26
CA PRO A 180 16.35 -3.70 -11.53
C PRO A 180 17.47 -4.16 -10.59
N ASP A 181 18.16 -3.24 -9.93
CA ASP A 181 19.19 -3.54 -8.95
C ASP A 181 18.64 -3.88 -7.56
N ALA A 182 17.37 -3.55 -7.28
CA ALA A 182 16.72 -3.86 -6.02
C ALA A 182 16.36 -5.36 -5.96
N MET A 183 16.95 -6.08 -5.00
CA MET A 183 16.67 -7.49 -4.79
C MET A 183 15.28 -7.70 -4.20
N THR A 184 14.63 -8.82 -4.56
CA THR A 184 13.39 -9.22 -3.88
C THR A 184 13.69 -9.81 -2.49
N MET A 185 12.65 -9.93 -1.65
CA MET A 185 12.75 -10.68 -0.39
C MET A 185 13.08 -12.15 -0.66
N MET A 186 12.47 -12.75 -1.69
CA MET A 186 12.69 -14.14 -2.09
C MET A 186 14.15 -14.40 -2.50
N GLU A 187 14.77 -13.51 -3.28
CA GLU A 187 16.20 -13.62 -3.66
C GLU A 187 17.15 -13.59 -2.45
N GLN A 188 16.72 -12.97 -1.35
CA GLN A 188 17.47 -12.87 -0.10
C GLN A 188 17.10 -13.96 0.92
N GLY A 189 16.36 -15.00 0.48
CA GLY A 189 15.97 -16.14 1.32
C GLY A 189 14.85 -15.87 2.31
N ILE A 190 14.16 -14.73 2.18
CA ILE A 190 12.98 -14.35 2.98
C ILE A 190 11.74 -14.72 2.18
N ASP A 191 11.13 -15.86 2.49
CA ASP A 191 9.99 -16.43 1.76
C ASP A 191 8.71 -15.65 2.06
N THR A 192 8.58 -14.49 1.43
CA THR A 192 7.39 -13.64 1.57
C THR A 192 7.17 -12.75 0.35
N THR A 193 5.91 -12.59 -0.02
CA THR A 193 5.46 -11.66 -1.06
C THR A 193 4.27 -10.86 -0.55
N PHE A 194 4.13 -9.62 -1.05
CA PHE A 194 2.99 -8.79 -0.72
C PHE A 194 2.70 -7.78 -1.83
N VAL A 195 1.43 -7.60 -2.15
CA VAL A 195 0.94 -6.59 -3.08
C VAL A 195 -0.13 -5.76 -2.39
N ASN A 196 0.12 -4.46 -2.26
CA ASN A 196 -0.88 -3.51 -1.82
C ASN A 196 -1.70 -3.04 -3.01
N TRP A 197 -2.92 -3.54 -3.14
CA TRP A 197 -3.82 -3.15 -4.22
C TRP A 197 -4.35 -1.72 -4.05
N ARG A 198 -4.78 -1.11 -5.16
CA ARG A 198 -5.55 0.15 -5.19
C ARG A 198 -6.83 -0.10 -5.97
N GLY A 199 -7.92 0.49 -5.49
CA GLY A 199 -9.21 0.43 -6.18
C GLY A 199 -10.02 1.71 -5.98
N PHE A 200 -10.97 1.91 -6.88
CA PHE A 200 -11.90 3.01 -6.84
C PHE A 200 -13.22 2.60 -6.19
N PHE A 201 -13.69 3.48 -5.32
CA PHE A 201 -14.95 3.38 -4.61
C PHE A 201 -15.74 4.67 -4.80
N ALA A 202 -17.05 4.57 -4.85
CA ALA A 202 -17.96 5.71 -4.92
C ALA A 202 -18.92 5.72 -3.74
N ALA A 203 -19.65 6.82 -3.59
CA ALA A 203 -20.70 6.95 -2.59
C ALA A 203 -21.75 5.86 -2.73
N PRO A 204 -22.40 5.40 -1.65
CA PRO A 204 -23.53 4.49 -1.74
C PRO A 204 -24.68 5.12 -2.55
N GLY A 205 -25.40 4.25 -3.28
CA GLY A 205 -26.53 4.69 -4.12
C GLY A 205 -26.14 5.38 -5.43
N LEU A 206 -24.87 5.23 -5.88
CA LEU A 206 -24.45 5.68 -7.20
C LEU A 206 -25.36 5.07 -8.28
N PRO A 207 -25.95 5.88 -9.21
CA PRO A 207 -26.75 5.35 -10.32
C PRO A 207 -25.98 4.36 -11.19
N ASP A 208 -26.67 3.29 -11.65
CA ASP A 208 -26.04 2.21 -12.42
C ASP A 208 -25.38 2.69 -13.72
N ASP A 209 -25.98 3.65 -14.40
CA ASP A 209 -25.43 4.25 -15.63
C ASP A 209 -24.13 5.01 -15.37
N GLN A 210 -24.01 5.68 -14.22
CA GLN A 210 -22.76 6.34 -13.81
C GLN A 210 -21.70 5.30 -13.38
N LEU A 211 -22.08 4.24 -12.70
CA LEU A 211 -21.17 3.16 -12.35
C LEU A 211 -20.55 2.53 -13.60
N VAL A 212 -21.38 2.19 -14.59
CA VAL A 212 -20.93 1.66 -15.88
C VAL A 212 -20.00 2.65 -16.59
N MET A 213 -20.33 3.94 -16.60
CA MET A 213 -19.49 4.98 -17.20
C MET A 213 -18.08 5.02 -16.56
N TYR A 214 -17.99 4.94 -15.23
CA TYR A 214 -16.69 4.90 -14.53
C TYR A 214 -15.91 3.63 -14.84
N GLN A 215 -16.56 2.48 -14.81
CA GLN A 215 -15.94 1.20 -15.14
C GLN A 215 -15.40 1.16 -16.57
N ASP A 216 -16.18 1.66 -17.52
CA ASP A 216 -15.78 1.79 -18.93
C ASP A 216 -14.58 2.73 -19.13
N ALA A 217 -14.56 3.86 -18.41
CA ALA A 217 -13.45 4.81 -18.48
C ALA A 217 -12.14 4.17 -17.95
N ILE A 218 -12.24 3.44 -16.84
CA ILE A 218 -11.10 2.71 -16.26
C ILE A 218 -10.65 1.60 -17.20
N ALA A 219 -11.56 0.80 -17.78
CA ALA A 219 -11.22 -0.24 -18.72
C ALA A 219 -10.47 0.32 -19.95
N LYS A 220 -10.94 1.42 -20.52
CA LYS A 220 -10.28 2.09 -21.65
C LYS A 220 -8.92 2.67 -21.29
N MET A 221 -8.70 3.05 -20.03
CA MET A 221 -7.41 3.58 -19.57
C MET A 221 -6.28 2.55 -19.79
N TYR A 222 -6.54 1.27 -19.54
CA TYR A 222 -5.54 0.22 -19.66
C TYR A 222 -4.99 0.04 -21.09
N ASP A 223 -5.76 0.45 -22.10
CA ASP A 223 -5.36 0.36 -23.52
C ASP A 223 -4.58 1.61 -23.99
N THR A 224 -4.29 2.56 -23.06
CA THR A 224 -3.61 3.80 -23.43
C THR A 224 -2.10 3.73 -23.17
N PRO A 225 -1.27 4.30 -24.07
CA PRO A 225 0.17 4.38 -23.85
C PRO A 225 0.55 5.21 -22.63
N GLU A 226 -0.25 6.22 -22.27
CA GLU A 226 -0.03 7.05 -21.08
C GLU A 226 -0.19 6.23 -19.78
N TRP A 227 -1.13 5.27 -19.77
CA TRP A 227 -1.26 4.35 -18.64
C TRP A 227 -0.03 3.46 -18.51
N GLU A 228 0.41 2.87 -19.61
CA GLU A 228 1.58 1.98 -19.60
C GLU A 228 2.85 2.70 -19.15
N GLU A 229 3.06 3.94 -19.59
CA GLU A 229 4.19 4.78 -19.12
C GLU A 229 4.14 5.01 -17.61
N VAL A 230 2.98 5.40 -17.07
CA VAL A 230 2.82 5.65 -15.62
C VAL A 230 2.97 4.36 -14.83
N ARG A 231 2.35 3.27 -15.30
CA ARG A 231 2.44 1.95 -14.65
C ARG A 231 3.88 1.46 -14.56
N ALA A 232 4.59 1.47 -15.67
CA ALA A 232 5.96 0.98 -15.76
C ALA A 232 6.91 1.81 -14.88
N ARG A 233 6.79 3.14 -14.92
CA ARG A 233 7.61 4.04 -14.09
C ARG A 233 7.47 3.76 -12.58
N ASN A 234 6.25 3.44 -12.14
CA ASN A 234 5.98 3.18 -10.72
C ASN A 234 6.16 1.71 -10.34
N GLY A 235 6.45 0.82 -11.29
CA GLY A 235 6.54 -0.62 -11.04
C GLY A 235 5.22 -1.27 -10.62
N TRP A 236 4.08 -0.67 -11.02
CA TRP A 236 2.76 -1.21 -10.68
C TRP A 236 2.41 -2.41 -11.55
N VAL A 237 1.61 -3.31 -10.99
CA VAL A 237 0.95 -4.39 -11.73
C VAL A 237 -0.53 -4.09 -11.95
N ASN A 238 -1.08 -4.51 -13.07
CA ASN A 238 -2.51 -4.35 -13.34
C ASN A 238 -3.32 -5.35 -12.51
N ILE A 239 -4.31 -4.83 -11.76
CA ILE A 239 -5.33 -5.62 -11.08
C ILE A 239 -6.69 -5.11 -11.58
N HIS A 240 -7.00 -5.40 -12.84
CA HIS A 240 -8.25 -4.95 -13.45
C HIS A 240 -9.38 -5.92 -13.14
N ASN A 241 -10.17 -5.58 -12.15
CA ASN A 241 -11.43 -6.27 -11.84
C ASN A 241 -12.50 -5.23 -11.50
N SER A 242 -13.76 -5.49 -11.85
CA SER A 242 -14.87 -4.57 -11.61
C SER A 242 -16.14 -5.34 -11.23
N GLY A 243 -17.13 -4.64 -10.69
CA GLY A 243 -18.40 -5.24 -10.30
C GLY A 243 -18.22 -6.39 -9.30
N ASP A 244 -18.83 -7.54 -9.59
CA ASP A 244 -18.80 -8.72 -8.72
C ASP A 244 -17.39 -9.32 -8.58
N ASP A 245 -16.53 -9.19 -9.60
CA ASP A 245 -15.14 -9.65 -9.52
C ASP A 245 -14.34 -8.81 -8.52
N PHE A 246 -14.57 -7.49 -8.48
CA PHE A 246 -13.95 -6.63 -7.47
C PHE A 246 -14.44 -6.95 -6.06
N LYS A 247 -15.73 -7.22 -5.90
CA LYS A 247 -16.28 -7.67 -4.62
C LYS A 247 -15.64 -8.97 -4.15
N THR A 248 -15.58 -9.97 -5.02
CA THR A 248 -14.96 -11.28 -4.75
C THR A 248 -13.49 -11.11 -4.37
N PHE A 249 -12.76 -10.25 -5.08
CA PHE A 249 -11.39 -9.91 -4.76
C PHE A 249 -11.25 -9.31 -3.35
N LEU A 250 -12.09 -8.33 -2.98
CA LEU A 250 -12.06 -7.69 -1.66
C LEU A 250 -12.37 -8.68 -0.53
N GLU A 251 -13.34 -9.57 -0.72
CA GLU A 251 -13.67 -10.64 0.23
C GLU A 251 -12.50 -11.63 0.40
N GLY A 252 -11.81 -11.95 -0.70
CA GLY A 252 -10.57 -12.72 -0.67
C GLY A 252 -9.45 -12.02 0.09
N GLN A 253 -9.26 -10.72 -0.14
CA GLN A 253 -8.29 -9.89 0.59
C GLN A 253 -8.62 -9.83 2.09
N GLU A 254 -9.89 -9.68 2.46
CA GLU A 254 -10.33 -9.68 3.87
C GLU A 254 -9.94 -10.98 4.57
N LYS A 255 -10.11 -12.13 3.90
CA LYS A 255 -9.68 -13.42 4.44
C LYS A 255 -8.16 -13.49 4.59
N VAL A 256 -7.40 -13.19 3.53
CA VAL A 256 -5.93 -13.30 3.53
C VAL A 256 -5.31 -12.38 4.58
N ILE A 257 -5.73 -11.11 4.61
CA ILE A 257 -5.23 -10.13 5.59
C ILE A 257 -5.66 -10.52 7.01
N GLY A 258 -6.89 -10.98 7.19
CA GLY A 258 -7.37 -11.44 8.51
C GLY A 258 -6.58 -12.63 9.06
N ASP A 259 -6.30 -13.61 8.22
CA ASP A 259 -5.48 -14.77 8.60
C ASP A 259 -4.03 -14.34 8.93
N LEU A 260 -3.45 -13.42 8.15
CA LEU A 260 -2.13 -12.85 8.41
C LEU A 260 -2.09 -12.06 9.72
N MET A 261 -3.07 -11.19 9.96
CA MET A 261 -3.14 -10.38 11.19
C MET A 261 -3.29 -11.24 12.45
N LYS A 262 -4.06 -12.34 12.37
CA LYS A 262 -4.16 -13.31 13.48
C LYS A 262 -2.82 -14.02 13.71
N LYS A 263 -2.17 -14.48 12.63
CA LYS A 263 -0.85 -15.14 12.69
C LYS A 263 0.18 -14.24 13.36
N LEU A 264 0.16 -12.95 13.05
CA LEU A 264 1.09 -11.95 13.57
C LEU A 264 0.64 -11.32 14.92
N GLY A 265 -0.50 -11.73 15.48
CA GLY A 265 -0.98 -11.25 16.78
C GLY A 265 -1.58 -9.84 16.78
N PHE A 266 -2.04 -9.35 15.62
CA PHE A 266 -2.75 -8.08 15.49
C PHE A 266 -4.28 -8.20 15.64
N LEU A 267 -4.82 -9.42 15.61
CA LEU A 267 -6.22 -9.79 15.87
C LEU A 267 -6.30 -10.93 16.88
#